data_b22775c6089864ad1e7fb82e8b74be02
#
_entry.id   b22775c6089864ad1e7fb82e8b74be02
#
_cell.length_a   1.000
_cell.length_b   1.000
_cell.length_c   1.000
_cell.angle_alpha   90.00
_cell.angle_beta   90.00
_cell.angle_gamma   90.00
#
_symmetry.space_group_name_H-M   'P 1'
#
loop_
_entity.id
_entity.type
_entity.pdbx_description
1 polymer ?
#
loop_
_entity_poly.entity_id
_entity_poly.type
_entity_poly.pdbx_seq_one_letter_code
_entity_poly.pdbx_strand_id
1 'polypeptide(L)'
;MLDVDLQYHVQLKTGDVSDFVILPGDPGRVEFIAEHFDSAKLIADNREYKTMTGLYKGRSVSVTSTGIGCPSTAIAVEELANVGAKTFVRLGTSGAMQEYTRAVSYTHLTLPTICSV
;
A
#
# COMPACT_ATOMS: atom_id res chain seq x y z
N MET A 1 -28.94 -1.93 1.05
CA MET A 1 -28.35 -2.93 1.94
C MET A 1 -26.87 -2.63 2.11
N LEU A 2 -26.38 -2.63 3.32
CA LEU A 2 -24.97 -2.41 3.57
C LEU A 2 -24.18 -3.67 3.19
N ASP A 3 -23.09 -3.45 2.48
CA ASP A 3 -22.17 -4.52 2.13
C ASP A 3 -21.28 -4.80 3.35
N VAL A 4 -21.48 -5.93 4.01
CA VAL A 4 -20.76 -6.27 5.25
C VAL A 4 -19.26 -6.55 5.00
N ASP A 5 -18.88 -6.83 3.75
CA ASP A 5 -17.48 -7.04 3.40
C ASP A 5 -16.74 -5.73 3.14
N LEU A 6 -17.47 -4.64 2.97
CA LEU A 6 -16.86 -3.36 2.65
C LEU A 6 -16.10 -2.81 3.85
N GLN A 7 -14.80 -2.65 3.70
CA GLN A 7 -13.97 -2.14 4.78
C GLN A 7 -14.19 -0.64 4.96
N TYR A 8 -14.21 -0.20 6.19
CA TYR A 8 -14.65 1.16 6.54
C TYR A 8 -13.73 2.24 5.97
N HIS A 9 -12.43 2.08 6.08
CA HIS A 9 -11.48 3.12 5.69
C HIS A 9 -11.05 3.00 4.24
N VAL A 10 -10.63 1.83 3.81
CA VAL A 10 -10.14 1.64 2.44
C VAL A 10 -11.26 1.51 1.42
N GLN A 11 -12.48 1.25 1.86
CA GLN A 11 -13.66 1.12 1.00
C GLN A 11 -13.49 0.01 -0.05
N LEU A 12 -12.92 -1.09 0.37
CA LEU A 12 -12.68 -2.26 -0.47
C LEU A 12 -13.41 -3.46 0.09
N LYS A 13 -13.76 -4.38 -0.78
CA LYS A 13 -14.40 -5.65 -0.42
C LYS A 13 -13.64 -6.80 -1.03
N THR A 14 -13.94 -8.01 -0.59
CA THR A 14 -13.31 -9.23 -1.09
C THR A 14 -13.41 -9.30 -2.62
N GLY A 15 -12.29 -9.53 -3.27
CA GLY A 15 -12.21 -9.58 -4.74
C GLY A 15 -11.77 -8.27 -5.39
N ASP A 16 -11.76 -7.17 -4.65
CA ASP A 16 -11.34 -5.87 -5.20
C ASP A 16 -9.81 -5.76 -5.31
N VAL A 17 -9.09 -6.50 -4.49
CA VAL A 17 -7.62 -6.42 -4.46
C VAL A 17 -7.01 -7.78 -4.73
N SER A 18 -5.77 -7.73 -5.23
CA SER A 18 -4.93 -8.90 -5.39
C SER A 18 -4.43 -9.40 -4.04
N ASP A 19 -3.93 -10.62 -4.00
CA ASP A 19 -3.20 -11.11 -2.83
C ASP A 19 -1.84 -10.43 -2.66
N PHE A 20 -1.33 -9.77 -3.69
CA PHE A 20 -0.08 -9.01 -3.66
C PHE A 20 -0.38 -7.52 -3.75
N VAL A 21 0.00 -6.74 -2.73
CA VAL A 21 -0.31 -5.32 -2.65
C VAL A 21 0.96 -4.50 -2.40
N ILE A 22 1.13 -3.46 -3.21
CA ILE A 22 2.20 -2.48 -3.03
C ILE A 22 1.64 -1.30 -2.24
N LEU A 23 2.37 -0.84 -1.25
CA LEU A 23 1.93 0.20 -0.32
C LEU A 23 2.83 1.44 -0.39
N PRO A 24 2.57 2.41 -1.27
CA PRO A 24 3.18 3.74 -1.17
C PRO A 24 2.51 4.55 -0.06
N GLY A 25 3.18 5.56 0.45
CA GLY A 25 2.58 6.46 1.43
C GLY A 25 1.64 7.46 0.79
N ASP A 26 2.07 8.10 -0.27
CA ASP A 26 1.36 9.20 -0.93
C ASP A 26 0.34 8.67 -1.93
N PRO A 27 -0.93 9.09 -1.83
CA PRO A 27 -1.94 8.75 -2.84
C PRO A 27 -1.54 9.13 -4.26
N GLY A 28 -0.78 10.19 -4.44
CA GLY A 28 -0.30 10.62 -5.76
C GLY A 28 0.64 9.61 -6.43
N ARG A 29 1.30 8.77 -5.65
CA ARG A 29 2.17 7.73 -6.20
C ARG A 29 1.41 6.49 -6.68
N VAL A 30 0.17 6.34 -6.25
CA VAL A 30 -0.64 5.17 -6.65
C VAL A 30 -0.80 5.14 -8.16
N GLU A 31 -1.16 6.26 -8.78
CA GLU A 31 -1.28 6.36 -10.23
C GLU A 31 0.06 6.13 -10.93
N PHE A 32 1.12 6.69 -10.37
CA PHE A 32 2.46 6.56 -10.93
C PHE A 32 2.92 5.11 -10.96
N ILE A 33 2.67 4.37 -9.89
CA ILE A 33 2.97 2.93 -9.82
C ILE A 33 2.07 2.16 -10.78
N ALA A 34 0.79 2.50 -10.82
CA ALA A 34 -0.19 1.80 -11.65
C ALA A 34 0.05 2.01 -13.15
N GLU A 35 0.77 3.05 -13.54
CA GLU A 35 1.16 3.23 -14.94
C GLU A 35 1.99 2.05 -15.48
N HIS A 36 2.67 1.33 -14.60
CA HIS A 36 3.45 0.17 -14.99
C HIS A 36 2.63 -1.12 -15.08
N PHE A 37 1.35 -1.05 -14.73
CA PHE A 37 0.45 -2.19 -14.80
C PHE A 37 -0.30 -2.20 -16.13
N ASP A 38 -0.68 -3.39 -16.56
CA ASP A 38 -1.59 -3.55 -17.69
C ASP A 38 -3.02 -3.48 -17.17
N SER A 39 -3.87 -2.71 -17.84
CA SER A 39 -5.30 -2.62 -17.53
C SER A 39 -5.59 -2.18 -16.09
N ALA A 40 -4.82 -1.26 -15.56
CA ALA A 40 -5.04 -0.74 -14.21
C ALA A 40 -6.36 0.02 -14.11
N LYS A 41 -7.10 -0.23 -13.04
CA LYS A 41 -8.39 0.42 -12.76
C LYS A 41 -8.38 1.01 -11.37
N LEU A 42 -8.97 2.19 -11.23
CA LEU A 42 -9.22 2.77 -9.92
C LEU A 42 -10.38 2.01 -9.26
N ILE A 43 -10.10 1.44 -8.11
CA ILE A 43 -11.08 0.64 -7.37
C ILE A 43 -11.73 1.48 -6.28
N ALA A 44 -10.94 2.25 -5.52
CA ALA A 44 -11.45 3.09 -4.45
C ALA A 44 -10.54 4.28 -4.22
N ASP A 45 -11.10 5.36 -3.74
CA ASP A 45 -10.37 6.57 -3.40
C ASP A 45 -11.09 7.23 -2.23
N ASN A 46 -10.65 6.93 -1.02
CA ASN A 46 -11.26 7.43 0.21
C ASN A 46 -10.20 7.90 1.19
N ARG A 47 -10.29 9.12 1.64
CA ARG A 47 -9.32 9.74 2.55
C ARG A 47 -7.90 9.64 1.97
N GLU A 48 -6.94 9.15 2.76
CA GLU A 48 -5.58 8.90 2.30
C GLU A 48 -5.42 7.58 1.56
N TYR A 49 -6.49 6.80 1.43
CA TYR A 49 -6.46 5.45 0.85
C TYR A 49 -6.98 5.47 -0.58
N LYS A 50 -6.07 5.35 -1.52
CA LYS A 50 -6.39 5.24 -2.94
C LYS A 50 -5.89 3.90 -3.44
N THR A 51 -6.76 3.12 -4.08
CA THR A 51 -6.44 1.77 -4.52
C THR A 51 -6.68 1.60 -6.01
N MET A 52 -5.68 1.05 -6.68
CA MET A 52 -5.80 0.64 -8.08
C MET A 52 -5.35 -0.81 -8.20
N THR A 53 -6.01 -1.55 -9.07
CA THR A 53 -5.68 -2.95 -9.34
C THR A 53 -5.48 -3.14 -10.84
N GLY A 54 -4.48 -3.91 -11.20
CA GLY A 54 -4.17 -4.22 -12.59
C GLY A 54 -3.38 -5.50 -12.70
N LEU A 55 -2.73 -5.67 -13.84
CA LEU A 55 -1.91 -6.84 -14.12
C LEU A 55 -0.47 -6.42 -14.36
N TYR A 56 0.46 -7.20 -13.87
CA TYR A 56 1.87 -7.05 -14.20
C TYR A 56 2.45 -8.38 -14.62
N LYS A 57 2.85 -8.46 -15.88
CA LYS A 57 3.34 -9.70 -16.49
C LYS A 57 2.38 -10.88 -16.28
N GLY A 58 1.10 -10.61 -16.45
CA GLY A 58 0.05 -11.63 -16.34
C GLY A 58 -0.41 -11.96 -14.93
N ARG A 59 0.14 -11.31 -13.91
CA ARG A 59 -0.27 -11.51 -12.52
C ARG A 59 -1.03 -10.30 -12.00
N SER A 60 -2.05 -10.56 -11.20
CA SER A 60 -2.81 -9.50 -10.56
C SER A 60 -1.96 -8.81 -9.49
N VAL A 61 -1.98 -7.49 -9.49
CA VAL A 61 -1.26 -6.66 -8.53
C VAL A 61 -2.14 -5.49 -8.14
N SER A 62 -2.17 -5.15 -6.87
CA SER A 62 -2.86 -3.98 -6.38
C SER A 62 -1.87 -3.00 -5.77
N VAL A 63 -2.24 -1.73 -5.78
CA VAL A 63 -1.48 -0.68 -5.11
C VAL A 63 -2.44 0.15 -4.28
N THR A 64 -2.12 0.36 -3.01
CA THR A 64 -2.94 1.13 -2.08
C THR A 64 -2.06 2.08 -1.29
N SER A 65 -2.41 3.35 -1.27
CA SER A 65 -1.69 4.32 -0.44
C SER A 65 -2.06 4.14 1.03
N THR A 66 -1.08 4.37 1.92
CA THR A 66 -1.27 4.21 3.36
C THR A 66 -1.43 5.53 4.10
N GLY A 67 -1.06 6.64 3.46
CA GLY A 67 -0.93 7.92 4.15
C GLY A 67 0.34 7.95 5.01
N ILE A 68 0.38 8.86 5.94
CA ILE A 68 1.54 9.10 6.79
C ILE A 68 1.31 8.50 8.17
N GLY A 69 2.30 7.75 8.65
CA GLY A 69 2.35 7.29 10.03
C GLY A 69 1.90 5.85 10.24
N CYS A 70 2.26 5.32 11.38
CA CYS A 70 1.97 3.92 11.73
C CYS A 70 0.48 3.61 11.86
N PRO A 71 -0.33 4.46 12.51
CA PRO A 71 -1.76 4.17 12.64
C PRO A 71 -2.47 4.02 11.30
N SER A 72 -2.19 4.91 10.37
CA SER A 72 -2.79 4.89 9.04
C SER A 72 -2.37 3.63 8.26
N THR A 73 -1.10 3.27 8.36
CA THR A 73 -0.58 2.06 7.70
C THR A 73 -1.18 0.80 8.32
N ALA A 74 -1.33 0.76 9.64
CA ALA A 74 -1.92 -0.39 10.33
C ALA A 74 -3.37 -0.62 9.89
N ILE A 75 -4.15 0.44 9.77
CA ILE A 75 -5.52 0.36 9.26
C ILE A 75 -5.53 -0.23 7.85
N ALA A 76 -4.68 0.28 6.97
CA ALA A 76 -4.61 -0.20 5.59
C ALA A 76 -4.26 -1.68 5.52
N VAL A 77 -3.25 -2.12 6.27
CA VAL A 77 -2.80 -3.51 6.24
C VAL A 77 -3.87 -4.45 6.79
N GLU A 78 -4.49 -4.09 7.90
CA GLU A 78 -5.54 -4.93 8.49
C GLU A 78 -6.74 -5.04 7.57
N GLU A 79 -7.22 -3.92 7.03
CA GLU A 79 -8.39 -3.95 6.16
C GLU A 79 -8.10 -4.66 4.84
N LEU A 80 -6.91 -4.48 4.27
CA LEU A 80 -6.51 -5.21 3.07
C LEU A 80 -6.40 -6.72 3.33
N ALA A 81 -5.87 -7.11 4.47
CA ALA A 81 -5.79 -8.53 4.83
C ALA A 81 -7.19 -9.14 4.96
N ASN A 82 -8.14 -8.38 5.51
CA ASN A 82 -9.52 -8.83 5.66
C ASN A 82 -10.19 -9.12 4.30
N VAL A 83 -9.77 -8.44 3.24
CA VAL A 83 -10.36 -8.62 1.90
C VAL A 83 -9.52 -9.49 0.97
N GLY A 84 -8.51 -10.16 1.51
CA GLY A 84 -7.79 -11.20 0.77
C GLY A 84 -6.34 -10.93 0.44
N ALA A 85 -5.78 -9.77 0.79
CA ALA A 85 -4.38 -9.50 0.55
C ALA A 85 -3.51 -10.35 1.48
N LYS A 86 -2.42 -10.89 0.96
CA LYS A 86 -1.54 -11.80 1.71
C LYS A 86 -0.10 -11.32 1.77
N THR A 87 0.37 -10.64 0.72
CA THR A 87 1.74 -10.17 0.64
C THR A 87 1.73 -8.67 0.46
N PHE A 88 2.48 -7.97 1.30
CA PHE A 88 2.55 -6.51 1.27
C PHE A 88 3.98 -6.08 1.04
N VAL A 89 4.17 -5.13 0.11
CA VAL A 89 5.48 -4.54 -0.15
C VAL A 89 5.36 -3.03 0.04
N ARG A 90 6.07 -2.50 1.03
CA ARG A 90 6.10 -1.06 1.27
C ARG A 90 7.10 -0.42 0.31
N LEU A 91 6.60 0.46 -0.53
CA LEU A 91 7.41 1.20 -1.48
C LEU A 91 7.45 2.67 -1.07
N GLY A 92 8.56 3.07 -0.50
CA GLY A 92 8.68 4.42 0.02
C GLY A 92 10.06 4.98 -0.18
N THR A 93 10.24 6.17 0.37
CA THR A 93 11.53 6.86 0.38
C THR A 93 11.96 7.04 1.83
N SER A 94 13.26 7.18 2.04
CA SER A 94 13.78 7.49 3.35
C SER A 94 14.86 8.56 3.23
N GLY A 95 14.95 9.40 4.24
CA GLY A 95 15.98 10.41 4.32
C GLY A 95 17.19 9.88 5.10
N ALA A 96 18.38 10.23 4.61
CA ALA A 96 19.59 9.89 5.32
C ALA A 96 19.78 10.84 6.50
N MET A 97 20.12 10.27 7.65
CA MET A 97 20.43 11.06 8.86
C MET A 97 21.93 11.30 9.03
N GLN A 98 22.73 10.68 8.18
CA GLN A 98 24.19 10.80 8.24
C GLN A 98 24.74 11.10 6.87
N GLU A 99 25.77 11.94 6.81
CA GLU A 99 26.31 12.41 5.53
C GLU A 99 26.87 11.31 4.64
N TYR A 100 27.37 10.24 5.25
CA TYR A 100 27.94 9.13 4.47
C TYR A 100 26.91 8.13 3.94
N THR A 101 25.63 8.29 4.30
CA THR A 101 24.58 7.37 3.84
C THR A 101 24.17 7.73 2.42
N ARG A 102 24.16 6.74 1.55
CA ARG A 102 23.79 6.90 0.14
C ARG A 102 22.70 5.91 -0.22
N ALA A 103 22.15 6.08 -1.42
CA ALA A 103 21.19 5.11 -1.94
C ALA A 103 21.81 3.70 -1.92
N VAL A 104 20.98 2.73 -1.55
CA VAL A 104 21.37 1.32 -1.44
C VAL A 104 22.40 1.03 -0.33
N SER A 105 22.58 1.96 0.60
CA SER A 105 23.45 1.74 1.76
C SER A 105 22.94 0.62 2.67
N TYR A 106 21.63 0.43 2.74
CA TYR A 106 21.00 -0.58 3.58
C TYR A 106 20.02 -1.41 2.77
N THR A 107 20.18 -2.72 2.82
CA THR A 107 19.26 -3.66 2.20
C THR A 107 18.27 -4.25 3.21
N HIS A 108 18.51 -4.01 4.50
CA HIS A 108 17.67 -4.49 5.58
C HIS A 108 17.69 -3.50 6.73
N LEU A 109 16.50 -3.12 7.19
CA LEU A 109 16.33 -2.22 8.33
C LEU A 109 15.61 -2.96 9.46
N THR A 110 16.05 -2.74 10.68
CA THR A 110 15.40 -3.28 11.86
C THR A 110 14.59 -2.17 12.51
N LEU A 111 13.31 -2.41 12.74
CA LEU A 111 12.47 -1.46 13.42
C LEU A 111 12.77 -1.47 14.93
N PRO A 112 12.68 -0.33 15.61
CA PRO A 112 12.83 -0.32 17.06
C PRO A 112 11.70 -1.10 17.72
N THR A 113 11.98 -1.69 18.88
CA THR A 113 10.98 -2.45 19.63
C THR A 113 9.90 -1.55 20.21
N ILE A 114 10.21 -0.29 20.39
CA ILE A 114 9.23 0.73 20.79
C ILE A 114 8.97 1.58 19.56
N CYS A 115 7.72 1.60 19.10
CA CYS A 115 7.32 2.43 17.99
C CYS A 115 7.08 3.86 18.51
N SER A 116 8.13 4.61 18.68
CA SER A 116 8.06 6.02 19.00
C SER A 116 8.54 6.81 17.78
N VAL A 117 7.68 7.64 17.31
CA VAL A 117 8.00 8.45 16.13
C VAL A 117 8.02 9.90 16.51
#